data_dfa694d23f4552019bd0690677b0dd3e
#
_entry.id   dfa694d23f4552019bd0690677b0dd3e
#
_cell.length_a   1.000
_cell.length_b   1.000
_cell.length_c   1.000
_cell.angle_alpha   90.00
_cell.angle_beta   90.00
_cell.angle_gamma   90.00
#
_symmetry.space_group_name_H-M   'P 1'
#
loop_
_entity.id
_entity.type
_entity.pdbx_description
1 polymer ?
#
loop_
_entity_poly.entity_id
_entity_poly.type
_entity_poly.pdbx_seq_one_letter_code
_entity_poly.pdbx_strand_id
1 'polypeptide(L)'
;MEAYMQPEKNEQGYALVFMTLMIILLLIMVGMGLDTGHLSYIRSQGQPAVDAAALAAASAIPSGNWSKVTDRAAKFNPGGTNPGTGNNYLDSPHNQISQKNVTLVRYDKATGEFTTSGVNINNANGARVALENTNPYGGSAAQAMKSPLFLTPLLNLFGQSAKTTTDVNVSAVAVNQALPGLPIVVVQSLCGQPGDVELDFQSGGKSTGGWETYQIDNASSDEVRGLFDKLPYCAGQPAIDVGYCGNVANGVNATVFNGNLKPMFKADPSRCYLIPVIPNGGNLNQCQNIVDWAQFCPAKGNNTADAFPSQGVLKGTVTCGQNVFDSRDSQCFVQRLVRDKPSGM
;
A
#
# COMPACT_ATOMS: atom_id res chain seq x y z
N MET A 1 -80.09 32.78 -17.74
CA MET A 1 -80.20 31.32 -17.55
C MET A 1 -78.80 30.75 -17.68
N GLU A 2 -78.08 30.58 -16.54
CA GLU A 2 -76.79 29.91 -16.49
C GLU A 2 -77.01 28.41 -16.28
N ALA A 3 -76.70 27.63 -17.31
CA ALA A 3 -76.69 26.18 -17.21
C ALA A 3 -75.46 25.72 -16.40
N TYR A 4 -75.70 25.38 -15.16
CA TYR A 4 -74.69 24.66 -14.33
C TYR A 4 -74.49 23.29 -14.98
N MET A 5 -73.32 23.10 -15.69
CA MET A 5 -72.88 21.79 -16.06
C MET A 5 -72.47 21.05 -14.76
N GLN A 6 -73.29 20.07 -14.38
CA GLN A 6 -72.89 19.13 -13.32
C GLN A 6 -71.76 18.25 -13.87
N PRO A 7 -70.65 18.15 -13.20
CA PRO A 7 -69.56 17.21 -13.62
C PRO A 7 -70.12 15.78 -13.59
N GLU A 8 -69.97 15.07 -14.70
CA GLU A 8 -70.37 13.67 -14.81
C GLU A 8 -69.76 12.83 -13.73
N LYS A 9 -70.56 12.05 -12.98
CA LYS A 9 -70.19 11.22 -11.87
C LYS A 9 -69.09 10.19 -12.20
N ASN A 10 -68.79 9.93 -13.47
CA ASN A 10 -67.76 9.00 -13.96
C ASN A 10 -66.33 9.56 -13.88
N GLU A 11 -66.15 10.89 -13.87
CA GLU A 11 -64.79 11.48 -13.80
C GLU A 11 -64.18 11.37 -12.40
N GLN A 12 -64.99 11.31 -11.34
CA GLN A 12 -64.52 11.19 -9.97
C GLN A 12 -63.86 9.83 -9.69
N GLY A 13 -64.34 8.75 -10.31
CA GLY A 13 -63.75 7.41 -10.18
C GLY A 13 -62.40 7.30 -10.88
N TYR A 14 -62.23 7.95 -12.01
CA TYR A 14 -60.97 7.94 -12.78
C TYR A 14 -59.85 8.71 -12.08
N ALA A 15 -60.18 9.84 -11.49
CA ALA A 15 -59.20 10.63 -10.71
C ALA A 15 -58.63 9.88 -9.50
N LEU A 16 -59.46 9.08 -8.80
CA LEU A 16 -59.07 8.31 -7.65
C LEU A 16 -58.08 7.17 -8.04
N VAL A 17 -58.37 6.45 -9.12
CA VAL A 17 -57.49 5.41 -9.66
C VAL A 17 -56.17 6.00 -10.10
N PHE A 18 -56.17 7.15 -10.80
CA PHE A 18 -54.98 7.83 -11.25
C PHE A 18 -54.10 8.32 -10.07
N MET A 19 -54.72 8.94 -9.04
CA MET A 19 -54.02 9.35 -7.82
C MET A 19 -53.37 8.17 -7.09
N THR A 20 -54.07 7.04 -6.96
CA THR A 20 -53.54 5.84 -6.33
C THR A 20 -52.31 5.31 -7.07
N LEU A 21 -52.36 5.23 -8.41
CA LEU A 21 -51.25 4.84 -9.26
C LEU A 21 -50.06 5.78 -9.10
N MET A 22 -50.27 7.09 -9.07
CA MET A 22 -49.23 8.11 -8.88
C MET A 22 -48.57 8.01 -7.51
N ILE A 23 -49.33 7.74 -6.45
CA ILE A 23 -48.79 7.55 -5.10
C ILE A 23 -47.90 6.29 -5.04
N ILE A 24 -48.32 5.18 -5.64
CA ILE A 24 -47.50 3.94 -5.70
C ILE A 24 -46.18 4.20 -6.44
N LEU A 25 -46.24 4.89 -7.59
CA LEU A 25 -45.06 5.21 -8.39
C LEU A 25 -44.09 6.14 -7.63
N LEU A 26 -44.63 7.10 -6.88
CA LEU A 26 -43.86 8.01 -6.02
C LEU A 26 -43.19 7.25 -4.88
N LEU A 27 -43.88 6.32 -4.22
CA LEU A 27 -43.33 5.48 -3.17
C LEU A 27 -42.17 4.58 -3.68
N ILE A 28 -42.30 4.03 -4.90
CA ILE A 28 -41.25 3.25 -5.54
C ILE A 28 -40.02 4.14 -5.81
N MET A 29 -40.17 5.33 -6.35
CA MET A 29 -39.08 6.26 -6.60
C MET A 29 -38.34 6.66 -5.30
N VAL A 30 -39.08 7.01 -4.25
CA VAL A 30 -38.53 7.35 -2.95
C VAL A 30 -37.77 6.14 -2.34
N GLY A 31 -38.37 4.95 -2.42
CA GLY A 31 -37.75 3.72 -1.94
C GLY A 31 -36.42 3.42 -2.65
N MET A 32 -36.36 3.53 -3.99
CA MET A 32 -35.11 3.37 -4.73
C MET A 32 -34.05 4.43 -4.37
N GLY A 33 -34.48 5.67 -4.15
CA GLY A 33 -33.59 6.75 -3.69
C GLY A 33 -32.98 6.46 -2.33
N LEU A 34 -33.78 5.97 -1.38
CA LEU A 34 -33.31 5.58 -0.04
C LEU A 34 -32.37 4.40 -0.09
N ASP A 35 -32.68 3.34 -0.86
CA ASP A 35 -31.83 2.17 -0.98
C ASP A 35 -30.47 2.52 -1.60
N THR A 36 -30.47 3.31 -2.68
CA THR A 36 -29.23 3.75 -3.34
C THR A 36 -28.39 4.64 -2.42
N GLY A 37 -29.02 5.59 -1.71
CA GLY A 37 -28.33 6.44 -0.74
C GLY A 37 -27.71 5.64 0.40
N HIS A 38 -28.45 4.68 0.94
CA HIS A 38 -27.96 3.80 2.01
C HIS A 38 -26.80 2.88 1.58
N LEU A 39 -26.87 2.31 0.37
CA LEU A 39 -25.78 1.53 -0.22
C LEU A 39 -24.51 2.37 -0.38
N SER A 40 -24.65 3.59 -0.91
CA SER A 40 -23.54 4.53 -1.05
C SER A 40 -22.93 4.88 0.32
N TYR A 41 -23.78 5.10 1.32
CA TYR A 41 -23.34 5.38 2.71
C TYR A 41 -22.55 4.22 3.30
N ILE A 42 -23.05 2.99 3.22
CA ILE A 42 -22.34 1.80 3.74
C ILE A 42 -21.00 1.60 3.04
N ARG A 43 -20.95 1.79 1.70
CA ARG A 43 -19.71 1.71 0.95
C ARG A 43 -18.70 2.78 1.37
N SER A 44 -19.17 4.02 1.60
CA SER A 44 -18.31 5.12 2.05
C SER A 44 -17.74 4.91 3.46
N GLN A 45 -18.39 4.13 4.31
CA GLN A 45 -17.88 3.76 5.63
C GLN A 45 -16.97 2.52 5.56
N GLY A 46 -17.31 1.54 4.73
CA GLY A 46 -16.56 0.29 4.62
C GLY A 46 -15.22 0.46 3.90
N GLN A 47 -15.16 1.29 2.85
CA GLN A 47 -13.93 1.45 2.07
C GLN A 47 -12.77 2.00 2.90
N PRO A 48 -12.90 3.09 3.70
CA PRO A 48 -11.81 3.58 4.55
C PRO A 48 -11.34 2.55 5.58
N ALA A 49 -12.25 1.74 6.11
CA ALA A 49 -11.89 0.69 7.06
C ALA A 49 -11.04 -0.40 6.41
N VAL A 50 -11.41 -0.85 5.21
CA VAL A 50 -10.66 -1.84 4.44
C VAL A 50 -9.32 -1.27 3.96
N ASP A 51 -9.27 0.00 3.56
CA ASP A 51 -8.04 0.72 3.21
C ASP A 51 -7.06 0.75 4.40
N ALA A 52 -7.54 1.15 5.58
CA ALA A 52 -6.74 1.18 6.79
C ALA A 52 -6.29 -0.22 7.22
N ALA A 53 -7.16 -1.23 7.10
CA ALA A 53 -6.83 -2.61 7.39
C ALA A 53 -5.75 -3.17 6.44
N ALA A 54 -5.81 -2.84 5.15
CA ALA A 54 -4.81 -3.25 4.17
C ALA A 54 -3.44 -2.62 4.48
N LEU A 55 -3.41 -1.31 4.79
CA LEU A 55 -2.17 -0.63 5.21
C LEU A 55 -1.59 -1.24 6.49
N ALA A 56 -2.44 -1.52 7.48
CA ALA A 56 -2.02 -2.13 8.73
C ALA A 56 -1.50 -3.56 8.52
N ALA A 57 -2.16 -4.36 7.67
CA ALA A 57 -1.71 -5.69 7.28
C ALA A 57 -0.34 -5.64 6.59
N ALA A 58 -0.19 -4.77 5.57
CA ALA A 58 1.06 -4.61 4.85
C ALA A 58 2.21 -4.21 5.79
N SER A 59 1.97 -3.32 6.75
CA SER A 59 2.98 -2.89 7.73
C SER A 59 3.51 -4.02 8.62
N ALA A 60 2.78 -5.13 8.74
CA ALA A 60 3.18 -6.28 9.56
C ALA A 60 3.93 -7.37 8.77
N ILE A 61 3.90 -7.34 7.43
CA ILE A 61 4.58 -8.34 6.58
C ILE A 61 6.06 -8.49 6.91
N PRO A 62 6.84 -7.40 7.09
CA PRO A 62 8.26 -7.52 7.42
C PRO A 62 8.56 -8.30 8.69
N SER A 63 7.58 -8.45 9.60
CA SER A 63 7.76 -9.29 10.79
C SER A 63 7.84 -10.79 10.50
N GLY A 64 7.51 -11.24 9.28
CA GLY A 64 7.45 -12.64 8.89
C GLY A 64 6.41 -13.46 9.66
N ASN A 65 5.45 -12.82 10.33
CA ASN A 65 4.45 -13.47 11.17
C ASN A 65 3.04 -13.22 10.66
N TRP A 66 2.43 -14.26 10.12
CA TRP A 66 1.07 -14.20 9.57
C TRP A 66 0.01 -13.76 10.59
N SER A 67 0.10 -14.23 11.84
CA SER A 67 -0.85 -13.82 12.88
C SER A 67 -0.81 -12.31 13.13
N LYS A 68 0.39 -11.72 13.17
CA LYS A 68 0.53 -10.26 13.31
C LYS A 68 -0.09 -9.48 12.13
N VAL A 69 -0.02 -10.01 10.92
CA VAL A 69 -0.64 -9.40 9.73
C VAL A 69 -2.16 -9.36 9.88
N THR A 70 -2.75 -10.50 10.22
CA THR A 70 -4.20 -10.63 10.38
C THR A 70 -4.73 -9.87 11.60
N ASP A 71 -4.00 -9.90 12.72
CA ASP A 71 -4.38 -9.19 13.95
C ASP A 71 -4.36 -7.66 13.75
N ARG A 72 -3.40 -7.15 12.98
CA ARG A 72 -3.35 -5.71 12.66
C ARG A 72 -4.50 -5.31 11.74
N ALA A 73 -4.81 -6.12 10.72
CA ALA A 73 -5.97 -5.87 9.85
C ALA A 73 -7.28 -5.84 10.65
N ALA A 74 -7.48 -6.81 11.53
CA ALA A 74 -8.70 -6.94 12.32
C ALA A 74 -8.98 -5.76 13.27
N LYS A 75 -7.97 -4.96 13.62
CA LYS A 75 -8.15 -3.74 14.43
C LYS A 75 -8.94 -2.64 13.71
N PHE A 76 -9.05 -2.70 12.39
CA PHE A 76 -9.73 -1.71 11.56
C PHE A 76 -11.10 -2.20 11.06
N ASN A 77 -11.77 -3.03 11.84
CA ASN A 77 -13.12 -3.47 11.51
C ASN A 77 -14.07 -2.29 11.30
N PRO A 78 -14.90 -2.31 10.23
CA PRO A 78 -15.87 -1.26 9.99
C PRO A 78 -16.85 -1.05 11.14
N GLY A 79 -17.16 -2.12 11.87
CA GLY A 79 -18.04 -2.09 13.07
C GLY A 79 -17.36 -1.62 14.36
N GLY A 80 -16.01 -1.43 14.33
CA GLY A 80 -15.24 -1.14 15.54
C GLY A 80 -15.00 -2.37 16.41
N THR A 81 -13.91 -2.36 17.17
CA THR A 81 -13.60 -3.42 18.16
C THR A 81 -14.03 -3.04 19.57
N ASN A 82 -14.36 -1.78 19.79
CA ASN A 82 -14.85 -1.27 21.08
C ASN A 82 -16.33 -0.92 20.97
N PRO A 83 -17.15 -1.37 21.95
CA PRO A 83 -18.54 -0.91 22.06
C PRO A 83 -18.57 0.62 22.18
N GLY A 84 -19.17 1.29 21.22
CA GLY A 84 -19.32 2.75 21.21
C GLY A 84 -18.43 3.53 20.24
N THR A 85 -17.45 2.89 19.56
CA THR A 85 -16.61 3.55 18.54
C THR A 85 -16.96 3.16 17.10
N GLY A 86 -17.73 2.08 16.91
CA GLY A 86 -18.23 1.63 15.61
C GLY A 86 -19.59 2.24 15.26
N ASN A 87 -19.88 2.33 13.98
CA ASN A 87 -21.21 2.64 13.51
C ASN A 87 -22.11 1.42 13.72
N ASN A 88 -23.16 1.53 14.57
CA ASN A 88 -24.04 0.43 14.93
C ASN A 88 -24.66 -0.31 13.73
N TYR A 89 -24.76 0.34 12.56
CA TYR A 89 -25.23 -0.29 11.32
C TYR A 89 -24.19 -1.23 10.68
N LEU A 90 -22.93 -1.06 11.01
CA LEU A 90 -21.82 -1.88 10.51
C LEU A 90 -21.41 -2.96 11.53
N ASP A 91 -21.95 -2.90 12.76
CA ASP A 91 -21.66 -3.86 13.84
C ASP A 91 -22.42 -5.19 13.66
N SER A 92 -22.42 -5.68 12.45
CA SER A 92 -22.92 -7.02 12.11
C SER A 92 -21.74 -8.01 12.12
N PRO A 93 -21.91 -9.25 12.57
CA PRO A 93 -20.88 -10.29 12.45
C PRO A 93 -20.42 -10.51 11.01
N HIS A 94 -21.20 -10.04 10.02
CA HIS A 94 -20.85 -10.08 8.60
C HIS A 94 -19.90 -8.97 8.15
N ASN A 95 -19.68 -7.93 8.97
CA ASN A 95 -18.88 -6.77 8.64
C ASN A 95 -17.50 -6.79 9.32
N GLN A 96 -17.10 -7.93 9.87
CA GLN A 96 -15.83 -8.09 10.58
C GLN A 96 -14.72 -8.55 9.66
N ILE A 97 -13.57 -7.84 9.73
CA ILE A 97 -12.35 -8.27 9.09
C ILE A 97 -11.72 -9.37 9.94
N SER A 98 -11.61 -10.55 9.37
CA SER A 98 -11.01 -11.74 9.98
C SER A 98 -9.83 -12.21 9.13
N GLN A 99 -9.15 -13.25 9.55
CA GLN A 99 -8.06 -13.86 8.78
C GLN A 99 -8.48 -14.25 7.35
N LYS A 100 -9.75 -14.64 7.13
CA LYS A 100 -10.28 -15.00 5.81
C LYS A 100 -10.39 -13.84 4.84
N ASN A 101 -10.42 -12.62 5.35
CA ASN A 101 -10.53 -11.40 4.57
C ASN A 101 -9.18 -10.87 4.10
N VAL A 102 -8.07 -11.42 4.63
CA VAL A 102 -6.70 -10.97 4.34
C VAL A 102 -6.03 -11.95 3.39
N THR A 103 -5.48 -11.45 2.30
CA THR A 103 -4.73 -12.23 1.33
C THR A 103 -3.37 -11.58 1.11
N LEU A 104 -2.29 -12.35 1.21
CA LEU A 104 -0.95 -11.87 0.87
C LEU A 104 -0.84 -11.72 -0.65
N VAL A 105 -0.22 -10.62 -1.07
CA VAL A 105 0.00 -10.34 -2.48
C VAL A 105 1.46 -10.04 -2.75
N ARG A 106 1.87 -10.37 -3.99
CA ARG A 106 3.13 -9.93 -4.56
C ARG A 106 2.81 -8.97 -5.69
N TYR A 107 3.06 -7.72 -5.44
CA TYR A 107 2.82 -6.61 -6.36
C TYR A 107 4.06 -6.38 -7.23
N ASP A 108 3.85 -6.32 -8.53
CA ASP A 108 4.86 -5.93 -9.50
C ASP A 108 4.68 -4.44 -9.83
N LYS A 109 5.69 -3.65 -9.49
CA LYS A 109 5.67 -2.20 -9.71
C LYS A 109 5.75 -1.82 -11.19
N ALA A 110 6.41 -2.66 -12.01
CA ALA A 110 6.59 -2.39 -13.44
C ALA A 110 5.27 -2.52 -14.21
N THR A 111 4.45 -3.51 -13.85
CA THR A 111 3.14 -3.76 -14.50
C THR A 111 1.98 -3.09 -13.77
N GLY A 112 2.16 -2.72 -12.51
CA GLY A 112 1.09 -2.23 -11.65
C GLY A 112 0.07 -3.31 -11.25
N GLU A 113 0.44 -4.58 -11.37
CA GLU A 113 -0.39 -5.74 -11.12
C GLU A 113 0.10 -6.53 -9.90
N PHE A 114 -0.73 -7.38 -9.34
CA PHE A 114 -0.32 -8.28 -8.28
C PHE A 114 -0.74 -9.71 -8.54
N THR A 115 -0.04 -10.66 -7.95
CA THR A 115 -0.39 -12.08 -7.91
C THR A 115 -0.60 -12.56 -6.47
N THR A 116 -1.45 -13.56 -6.31
CA THR A 116 -1.68 -14.26 -5.03
C THR A 116 -1.20 -15.71 -5.07
N SER A 117 -0.99 -16.24 -6.27
CA SER A 117 -0.56 -17.63 -6.47
C SER A 117 0.90 -17.82 -6.00
N GLY A 118 1.13 -18.79 -5.13
CA GLY A 118 2.44 -19.09 -4.58
C GLY A 118 2.99 -18.05 -3.60
N VAL A 119 2.16 -17.07 -3.20
CA VAL A 119 2.57 -16.03 -2.27
C VAL A 119 2.41 -16.51 -0.82
N ASN A 120 3.46 -16.32 -0.05
CA ASN A 120 3.52 -16.59 1.39
C ASN A 120 4.15 -15.40 2.13
N ILE A 121 4.21 -15.48 3.46
CA ILE A 121 4.71 -14.37 4.30
C ILE A 121 6.18 -13.97 4.01
N ASN A 122 6.96 -14.87 3.43
CA ASN A 122 8.37 -14.62 3.16
C ASN A 122 8.62 -13.92 1.81
N ASN A 123 7.67 -14.06 0.85
CA ASN A 123 7.79 -13.48 -0.49
C ASN A 123 6.72 -12.42 -0.82
N ALA A 124 5.80 -12.13 0.11
CA ALA A 124 4.80 -11.09 -0.03
C ALA A 124 5.42 -9.71 0.16
N ASN A 125 5.03 -8.76 -0.67
CA ASN A 125 5.34 -7.33 -0.50
C ASN A 125 4.10 -6.47 -0.27
N GLY A 126 2.92 -7.08 -0.18
CA GLY A 126 1.66 -6.40 0.09
C GLY A 126 0.60 -7.31 0.65
N ALA A 127 -0.50 -6.71 1.07
CA ALA A 127 -1.69 -7.39 1.56
C ALA A 127 -2.94 -6.80 0.89
N ARG A 128 -3.84 -7.68 0.47
CA ARG A 128 -5.20 -7.35 0.05
C ARG A 128 -6.14 -7.65 1.20
N VAL A 129 -7.01 -6.72 1.52
CA VAL A 129 -8.12 -6.93 2.46
C VAL A 129 -9.43 -6.72 1.72
N ALA A 130 -10.35 -7.67 1.85
CA ALA A 130 -11.61 -7.61 1.14
C ALA A 130 -12.78 -8.12 1.98
N LEU A 131 -13.88 -7.41 1.90
CA LEU A 131 -15.20 -7.83 2.36
C LEU A 131 -16.05 -8.06 1.09
N GLU A 132 -16.06 -9.28 0.60
CA GLU A 132 -16.72 -9.67 -0.65
C GLU A 132 -17.19 -11.12 -0.59
N ASN A 133 -18.29 -11.46 -1.29
CA ASN A 133 -18.85 -12.81 -1.28
C ASN A 133 -18.07 -13.82 -2.10
N THR A 134 -17.35 -13.35 -3.11
CA THR A 134 -16.51 -14.18 -3.97
C THR A 134 -15.09 -13.67 -3.89
N ASN A 135 -14.15 -14.56 -3.57
CA ASN A 135 -12.73 -14.21 -3.67
C ASN A 135 -12.25 -14.57 -5.08
N PRO A 136 -12.08 -13.59 -5.99
CA PRO A 136 -11.68 -13.87 -7.37
C PRO A 136 -10.26 -14.43 -7.48
N TYR A 137 -9.49 -14.39 -6.39
CA TYR A 137 -8.06 -14.76 -6.37
C TYR A 137 -7.78 -16.10 -5.67
N GLY A 138 -8.82 -16.90 -5.40
CA GLY A 138 -8.69 -18.16 -4.66
C GLY A 138 -8.61 -17.95 -3.14
N GLY A 139 -8.99 -18.95 -2.40
CA GLY A 139 -9.10 -18.93 -0.95
C GLY A 139 -10.56 -18.94 -0.48
N SER A 140 -10.76 -18.91 0.82
CA SER A 140 -12.11 -18.90 1.39
C SER A 140 -12.79 -17.56 1.07
N ALA A 141 -13.99 -17.63 0.49
CA ALA A 141 -14.80 -16.44 0.28
C ALA A 141 -15.03 -15.73 1.62
N ALA A 142 -14.71 -14.46 1.67
CA ALA A 142 -15.03 -13.60 2.78
C ALA A 142 -16.46 -13.08 2.60
N GLN A 143 -17.15 -12.79 3.68
CA GLN A 143 -18.52 -12.29 3.58
C GLN A 143 -18.49 -10.81 3.17
N ALA A 144 -19.28 -10.45 2.13
CA ALA A 144 -19.54 -9.06 1.81
C ALA A 144 -20.30 -8.37 2.94
N MET A 145 -20.15 -7.06 3.04
CA MET A 145 -20.99 -6.27 3.94
C MET A 145 -22.46 -6.40 3.54
N LYS A 146 -23.36 -6.47 4.54
CA LYS A 146 -24.80 -6.55 4.33
C LYS A 146 -25.42 -5.16 4.51
N SER A 147 -26.21 -4.76 3.53
CA SER A 147 -27.02 -3.55 3.58
C SER A 147 -28.50 -3.91 3.60
N PRO A 148 -29.31 -3.43 4.57
CA PRO A 148 -30.75 -3.59 4.51
C PRO A 148 -31.31 -2.80 3.33
N LEU A 149 -32.36 -3.33 2.72
CA LEU A 149 -33.14 -2.67 1.66
C LEU A 149 -34.47 -2.20 2.22
N PHE A 150 -34.83 -0.95 1.97
CA PHE A 150 -36.07 -0.34 2.47
C PHE A 150 -37.24 -0.55 1.51
N LEU A 151 -36.98 -0.64 0.21
CA LEU A 151 -38.01 -0.89 -0.81
C LEU A 151 -38.54 -2.33 -0.76
N THR A 152 -37.70 -3.30 -0.39
CA THR A 152 -38.04 -4.71 -0.43
C THR A 152 -39.17 -5.11 0.50
N PRO A 153 -39.27 -4.63 1.79
CA PRO A 153 -40.43 -4.88 2.63
C PRO A 153 -41.73 -4.41 2.00
N LEU A 154 -41.69 -3.33 1.21
CA LEU A 154 -42.84 -2.81 0.49
C LEU A 154 -43.27 -3.75 -0.64
N LEU A 155 -42.31 -4.32 -1.36
CA LEU A 155 -42.58 -5.31 -2.41
C LEU A 155 -43.15 -6.62 -1.83
N ASN A 156 -42.75 -7.02 -0.64
CA ASN A 156 -43.28 -8.17 0.07
C ASN A 156 -44.78 -8.02 0.42
N LEU A 157 -45.25 -6.79 0.65
CA LEU A 157 -46.67 -6.50 0.83
C LEU A 157 -47.51 -6.82 -0.41
N PHE A 158 -46.90 -6.81 -1.60
CA PHE A 158 -47.53 -7.19 -2.86
C PHE A 158 -47.34 -8.66 -3.22
N GLY A 159 -46.93 -9.50 -2.29
CA GLY A 159 -46.78 -10.96 -2.45
C GLY A 159 -45.52 -11.38 -3.22
N GLN A 160 -44.55 -10.48 -3.40
CA GLN A 160 -43.27 -10.80 -4.00
C GLN A 160 -42.25 -11.17 -2.91
N SER A 161 -41.69 -12.39 -2.99
CA SER A 161 -40.57 -12.79 -2.09
C SER A 161 -39.29 -12.07 -2.53
N ALA A 162 -38.99 -10.96 -1.93
CA ALA A 162 -37.79 -10.20 -2.27
C ALA A 162 -36.79 -10.20 -1.12
N LYS A 163 -35.49 -10.18 -1.45
CA LYS A 163 -34.41 -10.16 -0.46
C LYS A 163 -34.46 -8.86 0.37
N THR A 164 -34.35 -8.97 1.68
CA THR A 164 -34.36 -7.81 2.60
C THR A 164 -32.99 -7.15 2.75
N THR A 165 -31.94 -7.77 2.25
CA THR A 165 -30.57 -7.27 2.29
C THR A 165 -29.88 -7.47 0.97
N THR A 166 -28.93 -6.60 0.66
CA THR A 166 -28.02 -6.73 -0.49
C THR A 166 -26.57 -6.72 -0.03
N ASP A 167 -25.70 -7.25 -0.89
CA ASP A 167 -24.27 -7.33 -0.62
C ASP A 167 -23.54 -6.09 -1.13
N VAL A 168 -22.66 -5.53 -0.29
CA VAL A 168 -21.78 -4.42 -0.64
C VAL A 168 -20.34 -4.92 -0.57
N ASN A 169 -19.70 -4.99 -1.72
CA ASN A 169 -18.31 -5.42 -1.84
C ASN A 169 -17.38 -4.21 -1.71
N VAL A 170 -16.36 -4.35 -0.86
CA VAL A 170 -15.25 -3.40 -0.71
C VAL A 170 -13.94 -4.16 -0.60
N SER A 171 -12.91 -3.62 -1.24
CA SER A 171 -11.56 -4.20 -1.18
C SER A 171 -10.50 -3.13 -1.28
N ALA A 172 -9.32 -3.42 -0.73
CA ALA A 172 -8.14 -2.58 -0.83
C ALA A 172 -6.88 -3.43 -0.90
N VAL A 173 -5.90 -2.95 -1.62
CA VAL A 173 -4.55 -3.53 -1.69
C VAL A 173 -3.56 -2.49 -1.20
N ALA A 174 -2.77 -2.85 -0.21
CA ALA A 174 -1.65 -2.05 0.26
C ALA A 174 -0.34 -2.80 0.04
N VAL A 175 0.68 -2.07 -0.40
CA VAL A 175 2.01 -2.61 -0.65
C VAL A 175 3.06 -1.87 0.17
N ASN A 176 4.11 -2.58 0.54
CA ASN A 176 5.29 -1.99 1.13
C ASN A 176 6.16 -1.40 0.03
N GLN A 177 6.40 -0.11 0.12
CA GLN A 177 7.34 0.60 -0.71
C GLN A 177 8.63 0.79 0.08
N ALA A 178 9.76 0.37 -0.50
CA ALA A 178 11.04 0.53 0.13
C ALA A 178 11.41 2.01 0.26
N LEU A 179 11.99 2.36 1.40
CA LEU A 179 12.64 3.65 1.61
C LEU A 179 14.16 3.43 1.62
N PRO A 180 14.94 4.37 1.07
CA PRO A 180 16.38 4.28 1.15
C PRO A 180 16.84 4.33 2.61
N GLY A 181 17.71 3.39 2.97
CA GLY A 181 18.31 3.32 4.29
C GLY A 181 19.61 4.14 4.40
N LEU A 182 20.24 4.44 3.26
CA LEU A 182 21.42 5.30 3.15
C LEU A 182 21.29 6.20 1.94
N PRO A 183 21.79 7.45 1.97
CA PRO A 183 21.82 8.34 0.83
C PRO A 183 22.98 7.99 -0.13
N ILE A 184 23.08 6.72 -0.51
CA ILE A 184 24.07 6.19 -1.44
C ILE A 184 23.40 5.31 -2.48
N VAL A 185 24.00 5.24 -3.65
CA VAL A 185 23.60 4.36 -4.77
C VAL A 185 24.71 3.42 -5.15
N VAL A 186 24.36 2.31 -5.78
CA VAL A 186 25.28 1.32 -6.30
C VAL A 186 24.99 1.03 -7.76
N VAL A 187 26.03 0.77 -8.56
CA VAL A 187 25.86 0.37 -9.94
C VAL A 187 25.43 -1.09 -10.05
N GLN A 188 24.60 -1.39 -11.06
CA GLN A 188 24.01 -2.72 -11.27
C GLN A 188 25.04 -3.84 -11.45
N SER A 189 26.26 -3.55 -11.95
CA SER A 189 27.33 -4.55 -12.11
C SER A 189 27.81 -5.18 -10.81
N LEU A 190 27.52 -4.56 -9.66
CA LEU A 190 27.86 -5.14 -8.35
C LEU A 190 26.78 -6.10 -7.84
N CYS A 191 25.65 -6.16 -8.52
CA CYS A 191 24.57 -7.09 -8.17
C CYS A 191 25.00 -8.54 -8.47
N GLY A 192 24.82 -9.42 -7.47
CA GLY A 192 25.10 -10.85 -7.65
C GLY A 192 26.60 -11.23 -7.59
N GLN A 193 27.48 -10.30 -7.28
CA GLN A 193 28.86 -10.63 -7.00
C GLN A 193 28.97 -11.35 -5.65
N PRO A 194 29.69 -12.50 -5.58
CA PRO A 194 29.85 -13.23 -4.33
C PRO A 194 30.84 -12.50 -3.39
N GLY A 195 30.47 -12.45 -2.11
CA GLY A 195 31.31 -11.86 -1.08
C GLY A 195 31.25 -10.35 -0.98
N ASP A 196 32.26 -9.76 -0.34
CA ASP A 196 32.32 -8.30 -0.18
C ASP A 196 32.77 -7.63 -1.47
N VAL A 197 32.09 -6.55 -1.82
CA VAL A 197 32.41 -5.67 -2.95
C VAL A 197 32.86 -4.30 -2.45
N GLU A 198 33.55 -3.56 -3.28
CA GLU A 198 34.00 -2.19 -2.98
C GLU A 198 33.15 -1.17 -3.72
N LEU A 199 32.50 -0.30 -2.97
CA LEU A 199 31.82 0.89 -3.49
C LEU A 199 32.84 2.04 -3.53
N ASP A 200 33.29 2.38 -4.72
CA ASP A 200 34.24 3.49 -4.94
C ASP A 200 33.46 4.76 -5.27
N PHE A 201 33.64 5.79 -4.44
CA PHE A 201 33.02 7.11 -4.57
C PHE A 201 33.97 8.13 -5.22
N GLN A 202 35.15 7.74 -5.67
CA GLN A 202 36.11 8.65 -6.26
C GLN A 202 35.61 9.19 -7.61
N SER A 203 35.95 10.44 -7.88
CA SER A 203 35.66 11.06 -9.17
C SER A 203 36.52 10.43 -10.28
N GLY A 204 35.90 9.88 -11.30
CA GLY A 204 36.58 9.24 -12.44
C GLY A 204 35.78 8.04 -12.91
N GLY A 205 35.75 7.73 -14.20
CA GLY A 205 34.87 6.78 -14.86
C GLY A 205 34.83 5.32 -14.39
N LYS A 206 35.27 5.04 -13.16
CA LYS A 206 35.23 3.74 -12.47
C LYS A 206 34.45 3.76 -11.18
N SER A 207 33.77 4.88 -10.86
CA SER A 207 32.95 4.96 -9.62
C SER A 207 31.88 3.90 -9.63
N THR A 208 31.82 3.09 -8.59
CA THR A 208 30.81 2.03 -8.38
C THR A 208 29.78 2.41 -7.33
N GLY A 209 30.01 3.50 -6.60
CA GLY A 209 29.13 4.11 -5.62
C GLY A 209 28.98 5.61 -5.84
N GLY A 210 27.86 6.16 -5.43
CA GLY A 210 27.57 7.58 -5.49
C GLY A 210 26.68 8.04 -4.33
N TRP A 211 26.60 9.36 -4.15
CA TRP A 211 25.69 10.00 -3.20
C TRP A 211 24.37 10.34 -3.87
N GLU A 212 23.28 10.12 -3.20
CA GLU A 212 21.93 10.40 -3.67
C GLU A 212 21.18 11.23 -2.63
N THR A 213 20.59 12.36 -3.03
CA THR A 213 19.80 13.20 -2.13
C THR A 213 18.30 12.96 -2.26
N TYR A 214 17.86 12.15 -3.22
CA TYR A 214 16.44 11.90 -3.52
C TYR A 214 15.65 13.16 -3.90
N GLN A 215 16.36 14.19 -4.32
CA GLN A 215 15.82 15.45 -4.83
C GLN A 215 16.27 15.63 -6.29
N ILE A 216 15.57 16.51 -7.00
CA ILE A 216 15.89 16.78 -8.41
C ILE A 216 17.15 17.64 -8.55
N ASP A 217 17.54 18.37 -7.49
CA ASP A 217 18.68 19.27 -7.48
C ASP A 217 19.98 18.57 -7.04
N ASN A 218 21.12 19.21 -7.35
CA ASN A 218 22.45 18.65 -7.11
C ASN A 218 22.67 18.24 -5.64
N ALA A 219 23.25 17.05 -5.46
CA ALA A 219 23.60 16.51 -4.15
C ALA A 219 24.77 17.29 -3.52
N SER A 220 24.47 18.30 -2.72
CA SER A 220 25.48 18.98 -1.91
C SER A 220 25.89 18.16 -0.69
N SER A 221 27.08 18.41 -0.15
CA SER A 221 27.57 17.75 1.07
C SER A 221 26.66 17.98 2.28
N ASP A 222 26.06 19.16 2.37
CA ASP A 222 25.18 19.50 3.49
C ASP A 222 23.83 18.80 3.38
N GLU A 223 23.29 18.64 2.18
CA GLU A 223 22.06 17.89 1.94
C GLU A 223 22.24 16.39 2.24
N VAL A 224 23.34 15.80 1.76
CA VAL A 224 23.68 14.40 2.08
C VAL A 224 23.82 14.22 3.59
N ARG A 225 24.50 15.13 4.29
CA ARG A 225 24.65 15.11 5.75
C ARG A 225 23.30 15.21 6.45
N GLY A 226 22.43 16.12 6.02
CA GLY A 226 21.08 16.30 6.56
C GLY A 226 20.20 15.06 6.43
N LEU A 227 20.45 14.20 5.44
CA LEU A 227 19.77 12.91 5.34
C LEU A 227 20.27 11.91 6.39
N PHE A 228 21.56 11.92 6.73
CA PHE A 228 22.10 11.07 7.80
C PHE A 228 21.55 11.41 9.19
N ASP A 229 21.19 12.67 9.44
CA ASP A 229 20.59 13.09 10.71
C ASP A 229 19.20 12.46 10.94
N LYS A 230 18.56 11.98 9.87
CA LYS A 230 17.27 11.30 9.91
C LYS A 230 17.37 9.78 10.08
N LEU A 231 18.58 9.22 9.98
CA LEU A 231 18.83 7.81 10.19
C LEU A 231 19.05 7.50 11.69
N PRO A 232 18.82 6.28 12.18
CA PRO A 232 18.45 5.07 11.43
C PRO A 232 16.95 4.83 11.27
N TYR A 233 16.12 5.78 11.65
CA TYR A 233 14.66 5.56 11.78
C TYR A 233 13.88 5.77 10.48
N CYS A 234 14.55 6.03 9.35
CA CYS A 234 13.93 6.31 8.05
C CYS A 234 12.93 7.51 8.07
N ALA A 235 12.95 8.29 9.13
CA ALA A 235 12.04 9.41 9.30
C ALA A 235 12.33 10.51 8.26
N GLY A 236 11.31 10.86 7.47
CA GLY A 236 11.39 11.91 6.46
C GLY A 236 12.20 11.54 5.22
N GLN A 237 12.52 10.27 5.01
CA GLN A 237 13.02 9.77 3.73
C GLN A 237 11.85 9.76 2.73
N PRO A 238 12.06 10.23 1.49
CA PRO A 238 11.03 10.14 0.47
C PRO A 238 10.81 8.70 0.06
N ALA A 239 9.56 8.35 -0.21
CA ALA A 239 9.25 7.10 -0.88
C ALA A 239 9.59 7.24 -2.36
N ILE A 240 10.54 6.46 -2.83
CA ILE A 240 10.97 6.45 -4.23
C ILE A 240 10.73 5.09 -4.87
N ASP A 241 10.39 5.08 -6.15
CA ASP A 241 10.14 3.87 -6.93
C ASP A 241 11.25 3.61 -7.95
N VAL A 242 11.29 2.37 -8.46
CA VAL A 242 12.04 2.04 -9.67
C VAL A 242 11.56 2.94 -10.82
N GLY A 243 12.50 3.49 -11.58
CA GLY A 243 12.23 4.50 -12.61
C GLY A 243 12.31 5.95 -12.13
N TYR A 244 12.40 6.18 -10.81
CA TYR A 244 12.66 7.52 -10.29
C TYR A 244 14.05 8.00 -10.74
N CYS A 245 14.12 9.23 -11.21
CA CYS A 245 15.36 9.87 -11.60
C CYS A 245 15.94 10.65 -10.40
N GLY A 246 16.93 10.05 -9.75
CA GLY A 246 17.65 10.69 -8.65
C GLY A 246 18.92 11.39 -9.11
N ASN A 247 19.22 12.56 -8.59
CA ASN A 247 20.49 13.23 -8.83
C ASN A 247 21.59 12.59 -8.00
N VAL A 248 22.45 11.88 -8.70
CA VAL A 248 23.62 11.22 -8.12
C VAL A 248 24.84 12.13 -8.25
N ALA A 249 25.62 12.20 -7.18
CA ALA A 249 26.92 12.86 -7.18
C ALA A 249 28.02 11.86 -6.84
N ASN A 250 29.13 11.93 -7.57
CA ASN A 250 30.35 11.25 -7.18
C ASN A 250 31.30 12.20 -6.44
N GLY A 251 32.30 11.62 -5.82
CA GLY A 251 33.32 12.36 -5.10
C GLY A 251 33.41 11.97 -3.62
N VAL A 252 34.61 12.05 -3.09
CA VAL A 252 34.88 11.70 -1.70
C VAL A 252 34.40 12.81 -0.80
N ASN A 253 33.33 12.57 -0.07
CA ASN A 253 32.86 13.46 0.97
C ASN A 253 33.46 13.02 2.33
N ALA A 254 34.67 13.50 2.65
CA ALA A 254 35.39 13.09 3.85
C ALA A 254 34.60 13.36 5.15
N THR A 255 33.81 14.43 5.18
CA THR A 255 32.96 14.79 6.33
C THR A 255 31.87 13.76 6.53
N VAL A 256 31.19 13.33 5.47
CA VAL A 256 30.13 12.29 5.53
C VAL A 256 30.74 10.94 5.90
N PHE A 257 31.86 10.54 5.27
CA PHE A 257 32.53 9.29 5.59
C PHE A 257 32.96 9.22 7.06
N ASN A 258 33.66 10.22 7.56
CA ASN A 258 34.22 10.19 8.91
C ASN A 258 33.22 10.64 9.98
N GLY A 259 32.34 11.60 9.66
CA GLY A 259 31.40 12.18 10.63
C GLY A 259 30.08 11.43 10.76
N ASN A 260 29.62 10.76 9.70
CA ASN A 260 28.33 10.09 9.69
C ASN A 260 28.44 8.57 9.51
N LEU A 261 29.02 8.08 8.40
CA LEU A 261 29.03 6.63 8.08
C LEU A 261 29.84 5.81 9.10
N LYS A 262 31.08 6.21 9.40
CA LYS A 262 31.93 5.47 10.35
C LYS A 262 31.31 5.36 11.75
N PRO A 263 30.81 6.43 12.39
CA PRO A 263 30.13 6.33 13.67
C PRO A 263 28.90 5.44 13.63
N MET A 264 28.10 5.54 12.55
CA MET A 264 26.88 4.75 12.38
C MET A 264 27.19 3.25 12.27
N PHE A 265 28.15 2.83 11.42
CA PHE A 265 28.52 1.43 11.28
C PHE A 265 29.24 0.88 12.52
N LYS A 266 29.91 1.76 13.27
CA LYS A 266 30.50 1.38 14.56
C LYS A 266 29.45 1.11 15.63
N ALA A 267 28.34 1.89 15.60
CA ALA A 267 27.25 1.73 16.55
C ALA A 267 26.46 0.44 16.32
N ASP A 268 26.27 0.04 15.05
CA ASP A 268 25.58 -1.21 14.68
C ASP A 268 26.25 -1.85 13.46
N PRO A 269 27.32 -2.65 13.68
CA PRO A 269 28.10 -3.27 12.61
C PRO A 269 27.38 -4.42 11.91
N SER A 270 26.27 -4.89 12.46
CA SER A 270 25.48 -6.00 11.89
C SER A 270 24.34 -5.51 10.99
N ARG A 271 24.04 -4.21 11.01
CA ARG A 271 22.91 -3.64 10.32
C ARG A 271 23.17 -3.55 8.82
N CYS A 272 22.21 -4.06 8.04
CA CYS A 272 22.17 -3.87 6.60
C CYS A 272 21.24 -2.71 6.23
N TYR A 273 21.49 -2.10 5.08
CA TYR A 273 20.79 -0.90 4.62
C TYR A 273 20.27 -1.10 3.20
N LEU A 274 19.05 -0.65 2.97
CA LEU A 274 18.48 -0.61 1.64
C LEU A 274 19.04 0.58 0.88
N ILE A 275 19.57 0.33 -0.32
CA ILE A 275 20.14 1.34 -1.20
C ILE A 275 19.63 1.16 -2.64
N PRO A 276 19.42 2.23 -3.40
CA PRO A 276 19.00 2.15 -4.79
C PRO A 276 20.14 1.68 -5.71
N VAL A 277 19.74 0.94 -6.75
CA VAL A 277 20.62 0.46 -7.82
C VAL A 277 20.40 1.30 -9.07
N ILE A 278 21.48 1.76 -9.69
CA ILE A 278 21.48 2.52 -10.93
C ILE A 278 22.11 1.74 -12.07
N PRO A 279 21.85 2.08 -13.35
CA PRO A 279 22.45 1.40 -14.48
C PRO A 279 23.97 1.47 -14.50
N ASN A 280 24.60 0.51 -15.17
CA ASN A 280 26.05 0.53 -15.40
C ASN A 280 26.44 1.63 -16.38
N GLY A 281 27.63 2.22 -16.17
CA GLY A 281 28.25 3.14 -17.13
C GLY A 281 27.64 4.54 -17.18
N GLY A 282 26.75 4.88 -16.22
CA GLY A 282 26.19 6.23 -16.10
C GLY A 282 27.23 7.24 -15.60
N ASN A 283 27.09 8.50 -16.03
CA ASN A 283 27.80 9.59 -15.41
C ASN A 283 27.14 9.86 -14.04
N LEU A 284 27.85 9.56 -12.94
CA LEU A 284 27.34 9.70 -11.58
C LEU A 284 27.16 11.15 -11.10
N ASN A 285 27.27 12.14 -12.01
CA ASN A 285 27.03 13.55 -11.68
C ASN A 285 25.79 14.09 -12.40
N GLN A 286 24.83 13.26 -12.63
CA GLN A 286 23.56 13.64 -13.28
C GLN A 286 22.43 12.72 -12.79
N CYS A 287 21.23 13.04 -13.24
CA CYS A 287 20.07 12.24 -12.99
C CYS A 287 20.28 10.80 -13.48
N GLN A 288 20.12 9.81 -12.61
CA GLN A 288 20.18 8.39 -12.89
C GLN A 288 18.85 7.73 -12.51
N ASN A 289 18.32 6.93 -13.41
CA ASN A 289 17.10 6.16 -13.11
C ASN A 289 17.44 5.02 -12.15
N ILE A 290 16.67 4.91 -11.08
CA ILE A 290 16.73 3.74 -10.20
C ILE A 290 16.13 2.57 -10.95
N VAL A 291 16.92 1.51 -11.15
CA VAL A 291 16.52 0.30 -11.88
C VAL A 291 16.16 -0.86 -10.95
N ASP A 292 16.68 -0.87 -9.73
CA ASP A 292 16.43 -1.91 -8.74
C ASP A 292 16.78 -1.40 -7.33
N TRP A 293 16.63 -2.26 -6.34
CA TRP A 293 17.03 -2.06 -4.97
C TRP A 293 18.04 -3.11 -4.54
N ALA A 294 19.01 -2.71 -3.72
CA ALA A 294 19.98 -3.60 -3.13
C ALA A 294 20.01 -3.44 -1.61
N GLN A 295 20.28 -4.53 -0.93
CA GLN A 295 20.71 -4.54 0.46
C GLN A 295 22.23 -4.44 0.52
N PHE A 296 22.71 -3.41 1.18
CA PHE A 296 24.12 -3.25 1.51
C PHE A 296 24.36 -3.60 2.97
N CYS A 297 25.23 -4.58 3.22
CA CYS A 297 25.68 -4.93 4.55
C CYS A 297 27.19 -4.61 4.65
N PRO A 298 27.60 -3.69 5.55
CA PRO A 298 29.01 -3.36 5.72
C PRO A 298 29.87 -4.59 6.03
N ALA A 299 31.09 -4.62 5.51
CA ALA A 299 32.01 -5.73 5.78
C ALA A 299 32.19 -5.92 7.28
N LYS A 300 31.99 -7.16 7.72
CA LYS A 300 32.14 -7.56 9.12
C LYS A 300 33.60 -7.88 9.39
N GLY A 301 34.28 -6.99 10.09
CA GLY A 301 35.63 -7.24 10.61
C GLY A 301 35.73 -6.84 12.07
N ASN A 302 36.83 -7.19 12.71
CA ASN A 302 37.08 -6.84 14.11
C ASN A 302 37.24 -5.33 14.32
N ASN A 303 37.38 -4.56 13.24
CA ASN A 303 37.49 -3.11 13.24
C ASN A 303 36.62 -2.48 12.13
N THR A 304 36.11 -1.27 12.36
CA THR A 304 35.46 -0.42 11.31
C THR A 304 36.36 -0.17 10.09
N ALA A 305 37.67 -0.45 10.20
CA ALA A 305 38.64 -0.36 9.10
C ALA A 305 38.30 -1.31 7.93
N ASP A 306 37.67 -2.46 8.23
CA ASP A 306 37.35 -3.43 7.17
C ASP A 306 36.24 -2.94 6.23
N ALA A 307 35.29 -2.18 6.77
CA ALA A 307 34.24 -1.52 5.95
C ALA A 307 34.76 -0.26 5.22
N PHE A 308 35.92 0.29 5.62
CA PHE A 308 36.54 1.50 5.07
C PHE A 308 38.02 1.26 4.73
N PRO A 309 38.31 0.46 3.71
CA PRO A 309 39.68 0.07 3.36
C PRO A 309 40.54 1.28 2.94
N SER A 310 39.93 2.30 2.36
CA SER A 310 40.57 3.57 2.02
C SER A 310 39.59 4.73 2.07
N GLN A 311 40.12 5.96 1.94
CA GLN A 311 39.27 7.13 1.87
C GLN A 311 38.43 7.11 0.57
N GLY A 312 37.11 7.21 0.70
CA GLY A 312 36.18 7.18 -0.43
C GLY A 312 35.82 5.79 -0.94
N VAL A 313 36.25 4.73 -0.22
CA VAL A 313 35.85 3.35 -0.52
C VAL A 313 35.06 2.79 0.65
N LEU A 314 33.92 2.21 0.35
CA LEU A 314 33.05 1.51 1.30
C LEU A 314 32.99 0.04 0.87
N LYS A 315 33.31 -0.88 1.79
CA LYS A 315 33.33 -2.30 1.52
C LYS A 315 32.20 -3.03 2.24
N GLY A 316 31.57 -3.97 1.56
CA GLY A 316 30.49 -4.80 2.12
C GLY A 316 29.85 -5.70 1.08
N THR A 317 28.89 -6.50 1.51
CA THR A 317 28.09 -7.33 0.59
C THR A 317 26.94 -6.54 0.00
N VAL A 318 26.66 -6.74 -1.30
CA VAL A 318 25.54 -6.16 -2.03
C VAL A 318 24.64 -7.28 -2.55
N THR A 319 23.41 -7.33 -2.07
CA THR A 319 22.40 -8.29 -2.52
C THR A 319 21.29 -7.54 -3.23
N CYS A 320 21.11 -7.77 -4.53
CA CYS A 320 20.12 -7.09 -5.35
C CYS A 320 18.88 -7.96 -5.60
N GLY A 321 17.80 -7.31 -6.01
CA GLY A 321 16.59 -7.96 -6.44
C GLY A 321 15.58 -8.23 -5.33
N GLN A 322 14.64 -9.13 -5.61
CA GLN A 322 13.47 -9.37 -4.77
C GLN A 322 13.80 -9.86 -3.35
N ASN A 323 14.96 -10.45 -3.14
CA ASN A 323 15.41 -10.92 -1.83
C ASN A 323 15.69 -9.77 -0.85
N VAL A 324 15.86 -8.57 -1.33
CA VAL A 324 16.04 -7.37 -0.49
C VAL A 324 14.78 -7.06 0.32
N PHE A 325 13.60 -7.37 -0.23
CA PHE A 325 12.32 -7.19 0.46
C PHE A 325 12.07 -8.27 1.52
N ASP A 326 12.75 -9.39 1.42
CA ASP A 326 12.65 -10.50 2.38
C ASP A 326 13.55 -10.29 3.60
N SER A 327 14.49 -9.33 3.54
CA SER A 327 15.39 -9.09 4.66
C SER A 327 14.66 -8.33 5.78
N ARG A 328 14.43 -9.02 6.86
CA ARG A 328 13.76 -8.51 8.08
C ARG A 328 14.56 -7.39 8.76
N ASP A 329 15.80 -7.19 8.37
CA ASP A 329 16.73 -6.22 8.94
C ASP A 329 16.63 -4.84 8.27
N SER A 330 16.09 -4.76 7.06
CA SER A 330 15.82 -3.50 6.37
C SER A 330 14.44 -2.96 6.75
N GLN A 331 14.36 -2.18 7.81
CA GLN A 331 13.07 -1.72 8.38
C GLN A 331 12.51 -0.45 7.74
N CYS A 332 13.08 0.01 6.63
CA CYS A 332 12.67 1.25 5.99
C CYS A 332 11.63 1.01 4.91
N PHE A 333 10.38 0.90 5.32
CA PHE A 333 9.24 0.76 4.40
C PHE A 333 8.15 1.77 4.73
N VAL A 334 7.48 2.27 3.70
CA VAL A 334 6.21 2.97 3.81
C VAL A 334 5.13 2.15 3.12
N GLN A 335 3.94 2.13 3.69
CA GLN A 335 2.79 1.48 3.09
C GLN A 335 2.06 2.47 2.18
N ARG A 336 1.65 2.01 0.99
CA ARG A 336 0.76 2.77 0.13
C ARG A 336 -0.35 1.90 -0.43
N LEU A 337 -1.50 2.50 -0.64
CA LEU A 337 -2.59 1.86 -1.37
C LEU A 337 -2.25 1.83 -2.87
N VAL A 338 -2.57 0.72 -3.50
CA VAL A 338 -2.46 0.54 -4.94
C VAL A 338 -3.80 0.09 -5.51
N ARG A 339 -3.94 0.18 -6.82
CA ARG A 339 -5.16 -0.29 -7.50
C ARG A 339 -5.32 -1.80 -7.30
N ASP A 340 -6.53 -2.24 -6.97
CA ASP A 340 -6.89 -3.66 -6.90
C ASP A 340 -7.02 -4.22 -8.33
N LYS A 341 -5.86 -4.54 -8.94
CA LYS A 341 -5.74 -5.07 -10.29
C LYS A 341 -4.83 -6.31 -10.28
N PRO A 342 -5.39 -7.52 -10.35
CA PRO A 342 -4.59 -8.74 -10.43
C PRO A 342 -3.92 -8.90 -11.80
N SER A 343 -2.82 -9.65 -11.82
CA SER A 343 -2.17 -10.02 -13.08
C SER A 343 -3.04 -10.99 -13.87
N GLY A 344 -3.22 -10.71 -15.15
CA GLY A 344 -3.92 -11.58 -16.10
C GLY A 344 -5.42 -11.37 -16.21
N MET A 345 -5.97 -10.25 -15.73
CA MET A 345 -7.35 -9.82 -16.00
C MET A 345 -7.41 -8.58 -16.89
#